data_75f4d7d55d986e39dabb53d113e1064c
#
_entry.id   75f4d7d55d986e39dabb53d113e1064c
#
_cell.length_a   1.000
_cell.length_b   1.000
_cell.length_c   1.000
_cell.angle_alpha   90.00
_cell.angle_beta   90.00
_cell.angle_gamma   90.00
#
_symmetry.space_group_name_H-M   'P 1'
#
loop_
_entity.id
_entity.type
_entity.pdbx_description
1 polymer ?
#
loop_
_entity_poly.entity_id
_entity_poly.type
_entity_poly.pdbx_seq_one_letter_code
_entity_poly.pdbx_strand_id
1 'polypeptide(L)'
;SLRDLNPIATSSFETKKLLPPEAIREEPMAVFFFPIHYLEYNFGYVAATSNGEEAQDTLFHSWLSLIGNTLENSRIRAKNQALLEKLNMLYHEDFLTKLYNRRGFEQFSEEEFSEAKKHNIKTMTLSIDMDNLKYINDVYGHSHGDLALQTIADAMRQACSGCEICARIGGDEFAVFGYDYSEDKAKQYTENFLQYLKDFNADSSLPYCVNASFGYTISDPSLSISREQYMKASDDLLYQNKRKRKEKYGNLSQR
;
A
#
# COMPACT_ATOMS: atom_id res chain seq x y z
N SER A 1 -38.92 22.46 28.34
CA SER A 1 -38.26 21.51 29.25
C SER A 1 -37.71 20.34 28.43
N LEU A 2 -36.39 20.29 28.21
CA LEU A 2 -35.62 19.26 27.49
C LEU A 2 -35.52 17.91 28.24
N ARG A 3 -36.57 17.45 28.90
CA ARG A 3 -36.47 16.37 29.89
C ARG A 3 -36.84 14.96 29.39
N ASP A 4 -37.23 14.75 28.13
CA ASP A 4 -37.66 13.40 27.70
C ASP A 4 -37.08 13.02 26.31
N LEU A 5 -35.82 13.33 26.05
CA LEU A 5 -35.09 12.74 24.93
C LEU A 5 -34.49 11.40 25.39
N ASN A 6 -35.30 10.34 25.36
CA ASN A 6 -34.77 8.99 25.30
C ASN A 6 -34.19 8.81 23.89
N PRO A 7 -32.88 8.71 23.71
CA PRO A 7 -32.31 8.43 22.41
C PRO A 7 -32.73 7.04 21.98
N ILE A 8 -33.49 6.94 20.90
CA ILE A 8 -33.75 5.67 20.25
C ILE A 8 -32.44 5.26 19.58
N ALA A 9 -31.73 4.37 20.25
CA ALA A 9 -30.46 3.83 19.74
C ALA A 9 -30.73 2.71 18.73
N THR A 10 -31.32 3.03 17.58
CA THR A 10 -31.40 2.09 16.46
C THR A 10 -30.24 2.33 15.50
N SER A 11 -29.47 1.27 15.23
CA SER A 11 -28.33 1.33 14.31
C SER A 11 -28.74 1.38 12.83
N SER A 12 -29.87 0.74 12.48
CA SER A 12 -30.39 0.74 11.11
C SER A 12 -31.84 0.22 11.05
N PHE A 13 -32.61 0.66 10.06
CA PHE A 13 -33.96 0.14 9.73
C PHE A 13 -34.11 0.12 8.19
N GLU A 14 -35.15 -0.62 7.73
CA GLU A 14 -35.39 -0.74 6.28
C GLU A 14 -35.71 0.62 5.64
N THR A 15 -35.00 0.96 4.55
CA THR A 15 -35.14 2.24 3.84
C THR A 15 -36.54 2.49 3.25
N LYS A 16 -37.37 1.45 3.14
CA LYS A 16 -38.78 1.54 2.74
C LYS A 16 -39.71 2.10 3.84
N LYS A 17 -39.24 2.13 5.06
CA LYS A 17 -39.95 2.69 6.22
C LYS A 17 -39.45 4.11 6.45
N LEU A 18 -40.36 5.06 6.59
CA LEU A 18 -39.99 6.47 6.84
C LEU A 18 -39.51 6.69 8.27
N LEU A 19 -39.90 5.86 9.19
CA LEU A 19 -39.52 5.91 10.61
C LEU A 19 -39.16 4.51 11.11
N PRO A 20 -38.23 4.42 12.08
CA PRO A 20 -37.99 3.19 12.77
C PRO A 20 -39.27 2.75 13.55
N PRO A 21 -39.57 1.44 13.66
CA PRO A 21 -40.79 0.95 14.32
C PRO A 21 -40.96 1.49 15.75
N GLU A 22 -39.86 1.68 16.46
CA GLU A 22 -39.82 2.15 17.84
C GLU A 22 -40.20 3.63 17.99
N ALA A 23 -40.17 4.40 16.88
CA ALA A 23 -40.60 5.80 16.86
C ALA A 23 -42.08 6.00 16.60
N ILE A 24 -42.78 4.93 16.24
CA ILE A 24 -44.23 4.97 15.98
C ILE A 24 -44.97 4.78 17.30
N ARG A 25 -45.74 5.79 17.72
CA ARG A 25 -46.57 5.74 18.91
C ARG A 25 -48.01 5.37 18.56
N GLU A 26 -48.72 4.77 19.52
CA GLU A 26 -50.14 4.39 19.34
C GLU A 26 -51.08 5.61 19.28
N GLU A 27 -50.67 6.75 19.89
CA GLU A 27 -51.42 7.99 19.83
C GLU A 27 -51.25 8.74 18.50
N PRO A 28 -52.29 9.41 17.99
CA PRO A 28 -52.18 10.23 16.78
C PRO A 28 -51.16 11.33 16.96
N MET A 29 -50.15 11.38 16.05
CA MET A 29 -49.10 12.38 16.06
C MET A 29 -48.90 12.98 14.67
N ALA A 30 -48.57 14.27 14.60
CA ALA A 30 -48.06 14.89 13.38
C ALA A 30 -46.53 14.71 13.35
N VAL A 31 -46.04 14.19 12.24
CA VAL A 31 -44.60 14.06 12.00
C VAL A 31 -44.21 14.92 10.83
N PHE A 32 -43.26 15.79 11.06
CA PHE A 32 -42.66 16.65 10.04
C PHE A 32 -41.29 16.12 9.63
N PHE A 33 -41.05 16.07 8.31
CA PHE A 33 -39.78 15.63 7.76
C PHE A 33 -39.02 16.83 7.22
N PHE A 34 -37.84 17.07 7.73
CA PHE A 34 -36.95 18.13 7.34
C PHE A 34 -35.73 17.55 6.64
N PRO A 35 -35.50 17.85 5.35
CA PRO A 35 -34.35 17.33 4.64
C PRO A 35 -33.04 17.90 5.21
N ILE A 36 -32.04 17.07 5.35
CA ILE A 36 -30.66 17.49 5.61
C ILE A 36 -29.95 17.45 4.29
N HIS A 37 -29.67 18.63 3.74
CA HIS A 37 -28.97 18.74 2.46
C HIS A 37 -27.92 19.85 2.48
N TYR A 38 -26.99 19.76 1.54
CA TYR A 38 -26.03 20.83 1.24
C TYR A 38 -25.95 20.93 -0.30
N LEU A 39 -26.38 22.07 -0.86
CA LEU A 39 -26.51 22.25 -2.31
C LEU A 39 -27.28 21.07 -2.95
N GLU A 40 -26.64 20.33 -3.84
CA GLU A 40 -27.23 19.19 -4.56
C GLU A 40 -27.16 17.87 -3.79
N TYR A 41 -26.45 17.81 -2.65
CA TYR A 41 -26.27 16.59 -1.87
C TYR A 41 -27.36 16.49 -0.79
N ASN A 42 -28.08 15.36 -0.82
CA ASN A 42 -29.05 15.00 0.20
C ASN A 42 -28.45 13.94 1.14
N PHE A 43 -28.34 14.29 2.42
CA PHE A 43 -27.80 13.41 3.47
C PHE A 43 -28.87 12.60 4.19
N GLY A 44 -30.14 12.94 3.98
CA GLY A 44 -31.25 12.32 4.66
C GLY A 44 -32.26 13.35 5.16
N TYR A 45 -32.93 13.01 6.24
CA TYR A 45 -33.93 13.89 6.84
C TYR A 45 -33.95 13.74 8.37
N VAL A 46 -34.43 14.78 9.03
CA VAL A 46 -34.85 14.74 10.42
C VAL A 46 -36.35 14.62 10.47
N ALA A 47 -36.85 13.65 11.23
CA ALA A 47 -38.28 13.53 11.55
C ALA A 47 -38.52 14.09 12.95
N ALA A 48 -39.43 15.06 13.06
CA ALA A 48 -39.76 15.65 14.35
C ALA A 48 -41.28 15.67 14.54
N THR A 49 -41.71 15.47 15.77
CA THR A 49 -43.12 15.65 16.16
C THR A 49 -43.24 17.04 16.80
N SER A 50 -44.26 17.79 16.39
CA SER A 50 -44.50 19.14 16.93
C SER A 50 -45.96 19.39 17.19
N ASN A 51 -46.25 20.16 18.23
CA ASN A 51 -47.58 20.68 18.52
C ASN A 51 -47.98 21.93 17.66
N GLY A 52 -47.19 22.22 16.62
CA GLY A 52 -47.48 23.23 15.61
C GLY A 52 -46.76 24.58 15.72
N GLU A 53 -46.27 24.96 16.91
CA GLU A 53 -45.61 26.27 17.10
C GLU A 53 -44.08 26.22 16.89
N GLU A 54 -43.45 25.09 17.21
CA GLU A 54 -41.97 24.95 17.18
C GLU A 54 -41.38 24.63 15.79
N ALA A 55 -42.21 24.19 14.83
CA ALA A 55 -41.74 23.81 13.48
C ALA A 55 -41.31 24.98 12.61
N GLN A 56 -41.60 26.21 13.02
CA GLN A 56 -41.22 27.45 12.30
C GLN A 56 -40.07 28.21 12.93
N ASP A 57 -39.40 27.62 13.93
CA ASP A 57 -38.28 28.28 14.64
C ASP A 57 -37.08 28.43 13.69
N THR A 58 -36.66 29.68 13.47
CA THR A 58 -35.43 30.03 12.73
C THR A 58 -34.19 29.33 13.27
N LEU A 59 -34.14 29.04 14.55
CA LEU A 59 -33.07 28.31 15.21
C LEU A 59 -33.00 26.85 14.72
N PHE A 60 -34.14 26.20 14.51
CA PHE A 60 -34.21 24.81 14.03
C PHE A 60 -33.66 24.70 12.60
N HIS A 61 -34.05 25.61 11.69
CA HIS A 61 -33.53 25.66 10.34
C HIS A 61 -32.02 25.95 10.30
N SER A 62 -31.56 26.85 11.15
CA SER A 62 -30.13 27.13 11.30
C SER A 62 -29.34 25.90 11.77
N TRP A 63 -29.94 25.13 12.66
CA TRP A 63 -29.37 23.88 13.17
C TRP A 63 -29.27 22.80 12.09
N LEU A 64 -30.32 22.60 11.31
CA LEU A 64 -30.31 21.69 10.16
C LEU A 64 -29.25 22.07 9.13
N SER A 65 -29.12 23.36 8.84
CA SER A 65 -28.09 23.89 7.96
C SER A 65 -26.68 23.63 8.49
N LEU A 66 -26.48 23.81 9.80
CA LEU A 66 -25.21 23.50 10.46
C LEU A 66 -24.87 22.01 10.37
N ILE A 67 -25.84 21.13 10.57
CA ILE A 67 -25.68 19.68 10.43
C ILE A 67 -25.30 19.35 8.97
N GLY A 68 -26.02 19.87 7.98
CA GLY A 68 -25.74 19.66 6.56
C GLY A 68 -24.32 20.11 6.20
N ASN A 69 -23.91 21.29 6.64
CA ASN A 69 -22.54 21.81 6.45
C ASN A 69 -21.48 20.92 7.10
N THR A 70 -21.75 20.42 8.31
CA THR A 70 -20.81 19.56 9.04
C THR A 70 -20.65 18.20 8.35
N LEU A 71 -21.74 17.60 7.88
CA LEU A 71 -21.73 16.34 7.13
C LEU A 71 -20.97 16.50 5.81
N GLU A 72 -21.22 17.59 5.06
CA GLU A 72 -20.49 17.85 3.81
C GLU A 72 -19.00 18.07 4.06
N ASN A 73 -18.63 18.86 5.06
CA ASN A 73 -17.23 19.04 5.45
C ASN A 73 -16.54 17.71 5.79
N SER A 74 -17.24 16.81 6.50
CA SER A 74 -16.73 15.48 6.83
C SER A 74 -16.55 14.63 5.58
N ARG A 75 -17.51 14.67 4.64
CA ARG A 75 -17.44 13.98 3.35
C ARG A 75 -16.26 14.48 2.51
N ILE A 76 -16.10 15.79 2.40
CA ILE A 76 -14.99 16.43 1.66
C ILE A 76 -13.64 16.03 2.29
N ARG A 77 -13.54 16.07 3.60
CA ARG A 77 -12.30 15.64 4.29
C ARG A 77 -11.96 14.18 4.00
N ALA A 78 -12.93 13.27 4.10
CA ALA A 78 -12.72 11.86 3.79
C ALA A 78 -12.29 11.65 2.32
N LYS A 79 -12.93 12.36 1.37
CA LYS A 79 -12.55 12.32 -0.05
C LYS A 79 -11.14 12.85 -0.28
N ASN A 80 -10.78 13.97 0.34
CA ASN A 80 -9.44 14.56 0.21
C ASN A 80 -8.38 13.63 0.81
N GLN A 81 -8.66 13.01 1.96
CA GLN A 81 -7.76 12.05 2.58
C GLN A 81 -7.50 10.86 1.65
N ALA A 82 -8.56 10.25 1.11
CA ALA A 82 -8.42 9.14 0.16
C ALA A 82 -7.66 9.53 -1.12
N LEU A 83 -7.85 10.77 -1.59
CA LEU A 83 -7.11 11.29 -2.74
C LEU A 83 -5.62 11.49 -2.42
N LEU A 84 -5.30 12.03 -1.24
CA LEU A 84 -3.91 12.18 -0.78
C LEU A 84 -3.21 10.83 -0.64
N GLU A 85 -3.88 9.83 -0.07
CA GLU A 85 -3.36 8.47 0.02
C GLU A 85 -3.08 7.88 -1.36
N LYS A 86 -4.02 8.03 -2.29
CA LYS A 86 -3.83 7.58 -3.68
C LYS A 86 -2.68 8.31 -4.39
N LEU A 87 -2.54 9.61 -4.18
CA LEU A 87 -1.41 10.38 -4.72
C LEU A 87 -0.09 9.92 -4.12
N ASN A 88 -0.06 9.66 -2.82
CA ASN A 88 1.13 9.16 -2.11
C ASN A 88 1.55 7.78 -2.64
N MET A 89 0.60 6.86 -2.84
CA MET A 89 0.87 5.56 -3.45
C MET A 89 1.45 5.72 -4.88
N LEU A 90 0.83 6.54 -5.73
CA LEU A 90 1.33 6.79 -7.09
C LEU A 90 2.71 7.45 -7.11
N TYR A 91 3.05 8.21 -6.08
CA TYR A 91 4.34 8.88 -5.97
C TYR A 91 5.47 7.95 -5.54
N HIS A 92 5.17 6.94 -4.72
CA HIS A 92 6.18 6.07 -4.09
C HIS A 92 6.17 4.62 -4.58
N GLU A 93 5.16 4.17 -5.32
CA GLU A 93 5.05 2.78 -5.78
C GLU A 93 5.29 2.63 -7.29
N ASP A 94 5.78 1.46 -7.69
CA ASP A 94 5.84 1.02 -9.08
C ASP A 94 4.47 0.46 -9.50
N PHE A 95 3.93 0.94 -10.61
CA PHE A 95 2.57 0.61 -11.04
C PHE A 95 2.40 -0.86 -11.41
N LEU A 96 3.46 -1.52 -11.95
CA LEU A 96 3.41 -2.89 -12.40
C LEU A 96 3.55 -3.88 -11.25
N THR A 97 4.57 -3.66 -10.42
CA THR A 97 4.97 -4.61 -9.38
C THR A 97 4.35 -4.31 -8.01
N LYS A 98 3.81 -3.10 -7.80
CA LYS A 98 3.29 -2.66 -6.49
C LYS A 98 4.33 -2.69 -5.36
N LEU A 99 5.60 -2.77 -5.70
CA LEU A 99 6.71 -2.48 -4.80
C LEU A 99 6.92 -0.97 -4.75
N TYR A 100 7.75 -0.49 -3.85
CA TYR A 100 8.19 0.90 -3.93
C TYR A 100 8.91 1.16 -5.27
N ASN A 101 8.76 2.36 -5.80
CA ASN A 101 9.59 2.84 -6.90
C ASN A 101 10.92 3.39 -6.35
N ARG A 102 11.80 3.86 -7.24
CA ARG A 102 13.10 4.44 -6.85
C ARG A 102 12.97 5.52 -5.77
N ARG A 103 12.00 6.43 -5.91
CA ARG A 103 11.80 7.53 -4.94
C ARG A 103 11.38 7.03 -3.56
N GLY A 104 10.40 6.12 -3.53
CA GLY A 104 9.97 5.49 -2.29
C GLY A 104 11.10 4.74 -1.60
N PHE A 105 11.89 4.00 -2.36
CA PHE A 105 13.05 3.31 -1.82
C PHE A 105 14.08 4.27 -1.23
N GLU A 106 14.48 5.30 -1.99
CA GLU A 106 15.48 6.29 -1.54
C GLU A 106 15.02 6.98 -0.26
N GLN A 107 13.78 7.42 -0.20
CA GLN A 107 13.24 8.10 0.97
C GLN A 107 13.18 7.18 2.20
N PHE A 108 12.45 6.08 2.10
CA PHE A 108 12.16 5.23 3.27
C PHE A 108 13.39 4.47 3.76
N SER A 109 14.26 4.01 2.85
CA SER A 109 15.50 3.35 3.28
C SER A 109 16.51 4.31 3.90
N GLU A 110 16.52 5.59 3.52
CA GLU A 110 17.38 6.60 4.16
C GLU A 110 16.88 6.94 5.57
N GLU A 111 15.56 7.08 5.75
CA GLU A 111 14.94 7.28 7.05
C GLU A 111 15.28 6.13 8.01
N GLU A 112 15.05 4.89 7.57
CA GLU A 112 15.34 3.68 8.37
C GLU A 112 16.84 3.46 8.61
N PHE A 113 17.71 3.77 7.62
CA PHE A 113 19.15 3.67 7.79
C PHE A 113 19.65 4.68 8.83
N SER A 114 19.15 5.90 8.78
CA SER A 114 19.49 6.93 9.76
C SER A 114 19.06 6.56 11.18
N GLU A 115 17.90 5.95 11.32
CA GLU A 115 17.40 5.47 12.61
C GLU A 115 18.20 4.27 13.12
N ALA A 116 18.50 3.30 12.25
CA ALA A 116 19.35 2.15 12.59
C ALA A 116 20.74 2.58 13.09
N LYS A 117 21.33 3.59 12.44
CA LYS A 117 22.63 4.13 12.83
C LYS A 117 22.63 4.76 14.22
N LYS A 118 21.56 5.51 14.59
CA LYS A 118 21.40 6.08 15.95
C LYS A 118 21.34 5.01 17.03
N HIS A 119 20.73 3.87 16.72
CA HIS A 119 20.54 2.76 17.65
C HIS A 119 21.61 1.68 17.55
N ASN A 120 22.66 1.88 16.75
CA ASN A 120 23.73 0.92 16.51
C ASN A 120 23.22 -0.44 15.99
N ILE A 121 22.21 -0.38 15.10
CA ILE A 121 21.57 -1.55 14.50
C ILE A 121 22.13 -1.77 13.09
N LYS A 122 22.42 -3.03 12.75
CA LYS A 122 22.87 -3.41 11.41
C LYS A 122 21.70 -3.42 10.41
N THR A 123 21.99 -3.06 9.18
CA THR A 123 21.01 -3.09 8.09
C THR A 123 21.54 -3.89 6.90
N MET A 124 20.64 -4.45 6.11
CA MET A 124 20.98 -5.08 4.84
C MET A 124 20.64 -4.14 3.68
N THR A 125 21.52 -4.07 2.71
CA THR A 125 21.22 -3.51 1.39
C THR A 125 21.46 -4.60 0.35
N LEU A 126 20.44 -4.92 -0.45
CA LEU A 126 20.46 -5.99 -1.44
C LEU A 126 20.05 -5.40 -2.80
N SER A 127 20.86 -5.61 -3.81
CA SER A 127 20.58 -5.31 -5.21
C SER A 127 20.24 -6.58 -5.96
N ILE A 128 19.16 -6.54 -6.73
CA ILE A 128 18.67 -7.66 -7.54
C ILE A 128 18.48 -7.18 -8.97
N ASP A 129 18.79 -8.04 -9.93
CA ASP A 129 18.58 -7.78 -11.34
C ASP A 129 18.02 -9.03 -12.01
N MET A 130 16.87 -8.87 -12.67
CA MET A 130 16.23 -9.97 -13.39
C MET A 130 17.05 -10.37 -14.61
N ASP A 131 17.33 -11.66 -14.74
CA ASP A 131 18.09 -12.17 -15.85
C ASP A 131 17.21 -12.27 -17.13
N ASN A 132 17.76 -11.88 -18.26
CA ASN A 132 17.21 -12.08 -19.60
C ASN A 132 15.84 -11.41 -19.88
N LEU A 133 15.46 -10.33 -19.19
CA LEU A 133 14.20 -9.62 -19.43
C LEU A 133 14.05 -9.21 -20.91
N LYS A 134 15.14 -8.69 -21.53
CA LYS A 134 15.11 -8.30 -22.93
C LYS A 134 14.79 -9.47 -23.85
N TYR A 135 15.39 -10.63 -23.63
CA TYR A 135 15.09 -11.83 -24.42
C TYR A 135 13.63 -12.27 -24.28
N ILE A 136 13.09 -12.25 -23.06
CA ILE A 136 11.69 -12.58 -22.83
C ILE A 136 10.76 -11.62 -23.57
N ASN A 137 11.04 -10.33 -23.52
CA ASN A 137 10.27 -9.31 -24.24
C ASN A 137 10.34 -9.50 -25.77
N ASP A 138 11.54 -9.71 -26.30
CA ASP A 138 11.77 -9.80 -27.74
C ASP A 138 11.16 -11.07 -28.35
N VAL A 139 11.12 -12.20 -27.60
CA VAL A 139 10.65 -13.49 -28.09
C VAL A 139 9.18 -13.75 -27.77
N TYR A 140 8.73 -13.38 -26.56
CA TYR A 140 7.39 -13.73 -26.05
C TYR A 140 6.48 -12.52 -25.87
N GLY A 141 7.01 -11.30 -26.05
CA GLY A 141 6.26 -10.05 -25.94
C GLY A 141 6.29 -9.45 -24.54
N HIS A 142 5.96 -8.15 -24.47
CA HIS A 142 6.02 -7.38 -23.23
C HIS A 142 5.12 -7.89 -22.08
N SER A 143 3.98 -8.51 -22.41
CA SER A 143 3.12 -9.11 -21.39
C SER A 143 3.80 -10.25 -20.61
N HIS A 144 4.68 -11.01 -21.28
CA HIS A 144 5.49 -12.03 -20.64
C HIS A 144 6.62 -11.43 -19.79
N GLY A 145 7.22 -10.32 -20.25
CA GLY A 145 8.18 -9.56 -19.44
C GLY A 145 7.54 -8.96 -18.19
N ASP A 146 6.35 -8.41 -18.33
CA ASP A 146 5.57 -7.89 -17.20
C ASP A 146 5.25 -8.98 -16.16
N LEU A 147 4.82 -10.15 -16.62
CA LEU A 147 4.60 -11.31 -15.76
C LEU A 147 5.87 -11.74 -15.02
N ALA A 148 7.00 -11.79 -15.74
CA ALA A 148 8.28 -12.15 -15.14
C ALA A 148 8.74 -11.13 -14.08
N LEU A 149 8.55 -9.84 -14.33
CA LEU A 149 8.83 -8.76 -13.36
C LEU A 149 7.91 -8.85 -12.11
N GLN A 150 6.63 -9.17 -12.32
CA GLN A 150 5.69 -9.41 -11.21
C GLN A 150 6.11 -10.64 -10.40
N THR A 151 6.58 -11.71 -11.05
CA THR A 151 7.09 -12.91 -10.37
C THR A 151 8.29 -12.60 -9.48
N ILE A 152 9.25 -11.76 -9.94
CA ILE A 152 10.36 -11.29 -9.09
C ILE A 152 9.84 -10.52 -7.88
N ALA A 153 8.88 -9.62 -8.08
CA ALA A 153 8.29 -8.84 -6.99
C ALA A 153 7.56 -9.73 -5.96
N ASP A 154 6.86 -10.77 -6.42
CA ASP A 154 6.19 -11.73 -5.54
C ASP A 154 7.21 -12.57 -4.76
N ALA A 155 8.30 -13.01 -5.40
CA ALA A 155 9.39 -13.70 -4.74
C ALA A 155 10.03 -12.84 -3.63
N MET A 156 10.23 -11.53 -3.89
CA MET A 156 10.73 -10.60 -2.88
C MET A 156 9.77 -10.47 -1.71
N ARG A 157 8.46 -10.31 -1.95
CA ARG A 157 7.45 -10.23 -0.88
C ARG A 157 7.40 -11.49 -0.02
N GLN A 158 7.46 -12.66 -0.66
CA GLN A 158 7.42 -13.95 0.05
C GLN A 158 8.69 -14.20 0.88
N ALA A 159 9.82 -13.62 0.47
CA ALA A 159 11.05 -13.69 1.24
C ALA A 159 11.07 -12.74 2.44
N CYS A 160 10.21 -11.70 2.46
CA CYS A 160 10.15 -10.71 3.54
C CYS A 160 9.69 -11.32 4.87
N SER A 161 10.27 -10.82 5.96
CA SER A 161 9.87 -11.10 7.34
C SER A 161 8.99 -9.97 7.95
N GLY A 162 8.79 -8.87 7.21
CA GLY A 162 7.93 -7.74 7.58
C GLY A 162 8.68 -6.44 7.92
N CYS A 163 10.02 -6.44 7.86
CA CYS A 163 10.86 -5.26 8.14
C CYS A 163 11.62 -4.79 6.90
N GLU A 164 11.28 -5.26 5.72
CA GLU A 164 12.02 -4.97 4.50
C GLU A 164 11.29 -3.96 3.63
N ILE A 165 12.05 -3.02 3.07
CA ILE A 165 11.62 -2.09 2.04
C ILE A 165 12.05 -2.67 0.70
N CYS A 166 11.09 -3.20 -0.06
CA CYS A 166 11.31 -3.79 -1.38
C CYS A 166 10.91 -2.81 -2.47
N ALA A 167 11.77 -2.65 -3.49
CA ALA A 167 11.54 -1.68 -4.56
C ALA A 167 11.96 -2.20 -5.93
N ARG A 168 11.30 -1.64 -6.97
CA ARG A 168 11.78 -1.70 -8.34
C ARG A 168 12.43 -0.37 -8.70
N ILE A 169 13.73 -0.40 -8.97
CA ILE A 169 14.56 0.81 -9.17
C ILE A 169 14.62 1.20 -10.64
N GLY A 170 14.55 0.23 -11.54
CA GLY A 170 14.67 0.42 -12.97
C GLY A 170 13.92 -0.64 -13.75
N GLY A 171 14.24 -0.83 -15.02
CA GLY A 171 13.57 -1.79 -15.90
C GLY A 171 13.54 -3.22 -15.35
N ASP A 172 14.70 -3.80 -15.11
CA ASP A 172 14.95 -5.14 -14.56
C ASP A 172 15.64 -5.11 -13.19
N GLU A 173 15.87 -3.91 -12.63
CA GLU A 173 16.59 -3.68 -11.39
C GLU A 173 15.65 -3.54 -10.21
N PHE A 174 15.95 -4.25 -9.13
CA PHE A 174 15.24 -4.21 -7.85
C PHE A 174 16.22 -4.01 -6.70
N ALA A 175 15.70 -3.51 -5.59
CA ALA A 175 16.47 -3.33 -4.36
C ALA A 175 15.66 -3.73 -3.13
N VAL A 176 16.37 -4.17 -2.09
CA VAL A 176 15.80 -4.43 -0.78
C VAL A 176 16.65 -3.74 0.27
N PHE A 177 15.99 -3.09 1.21
CA PHE A 177 16.61 -2.60 2.43
C PHE A 177 15.97 -3.31 3.62
N GLY A 178 16.79 -3.89 4.49
CA GLY A 178 16.35 -4.61 5.68
C GLY A 178 16.87 -3.95 6.95
N TYR A 179 15.96 -3.66 7.88
CA TYR A 179 16.28 -3.14 9.21
C TYR A 179 16.54 -4.31 10.18
N ASP A 180 17.51 -4.17 11.08
CA ASP A 180 17.93 -5.20 12.04
C ASP A 180 18.34 -6.53 11.36
N TYR A 181 19.29 -6.45 10.42
CA TYR A 181 19.73 -7.60 9.63
C TYR A 181 21.13 -8.09 10.03
N SER A 182 21.23 -9.41 10.20
CA SER A 182 22.50 -10.15 10.29
C SER A 182 22.81 -10.85 8.97
N GLU A 183 24.03 -11.37 8.83
CA GLU A 183 24.41 -12.24 7.70
C GLU A 183 23.49 -13.46 7.55
N ASP A 184 23.06 -14.08 8.67
CA ASP A 184 22.16 -15.23 8.65
C ASP A 184 20.76 -14.85 8.15
N LYS A 185 20.22 -13.70 8.58
CA LYS A 185 18.94 -13.19 8.09
C LYS A 185 19.01 -12.88 6.59
N ALA A 186 20.10 -12.26 6.12
CA ALA A 186 20.30 -11.95 4.71
C ALA A 186 20.40 -13.24 3.87
N LYS A 187 21.10 -14.23 4.35
CA LYS A 187 21.19 -15.55 3.72
C LYS A 187 19.82 -16.22 3.65
N GLN A 188 19.08 -16.23 4.75
CA GLN A 188 17.72 -16.79 4.77
C GLN A 188 16.79 -16.08 3.79
N TYR A 189 16.83 -14.73 3.72
CA TYR A 189 16.06 -13.95 2.74
C TYR A 189 16.38 -14.39 1.31
N THR A 190 17.67 -14.46 0.97
CA THR A 190 18.10 -14.83 -0.39
C THR A 190 17.79 -16.28 -0.72
N GLU A 191 17.86 -17.21 0.24
CA GLU A 191 17.45 -18.59 0.07
C GLU A 191 15.94 -18.72 -0.18
N ASN A 192 15.11 -18.01 0.60
CA ASN A 192 13.65 -17.98 0.41
C ASN A 192 13.28 -17.39 -0.95
N PHE A 193 13.93 -16.29 -1.35
CA PHE A 193 13.75 -15.66 -2.65
C PHE A 193 14.04 -16.62 -3.81
N LEU A 194 15.19 -17.30 -3.77
CA LEU A 194 15.55 -18.28 -4.79
C LEU A 194 14.66 -19.52 -4.79
N GLN A 195 14.22 -19.97 -3.61
CA GLN A 195 13.33 -21.12 -3.50
C GLN A 195 11.98 -20.82 -4.16
N TYR A 196 11.42 -19.62 -3.91
CA TYR A 196 10.19 -19.20 -4.57
C TYR A 196 10.31 -19.23 -6.11
N LEU A 197 11.39 -18.65 -6.65
CA LEU A 197 11.62 -18.66 -8.11
C LEU A 197 11.77 -20.08 -8.66
N LYS A 198 12.43 -20.97 -7.92
CA LYS A 198 12.59 -22.37 -8.31
C LYS A 198 11.24 -23.09 -8.36
N ASP A 199 10.41 -22.91 -7.33
CA ASP A 199 9.09 -23.53 -7.23
C ASP A 199 8.16 -22.97 -8.33
N PHE A 200 8.16 -21.66 -8.54
CA PHE A 200 7.43 -21.04 -9.63
C PHE A 200 7.82 -21.61 -11.02
N ASN A 201 9.12 -21.73 -11.27
CA ASN A 201 9.61 -22.28 -12.55
C ASN A 201 9.28 -23.77 -12.72
N ALA A 202 9.16 -24.53 -11.64
CA ALA A 202 8.77 -25.94 -11.68
C ALA A 202 7.27 -26.13 -11.96
N ASP A 203 6.44 -25.25 -11.41
CA ASP A 203 4.97 -25.34 -11.52
C ASP A 203 4.42 -24.60 -12.75
N SER A 204 5.16 -23.61 -13.27
CA SER A 204 4.71 -22.82 -14.41
C SER A 204 4.82 -23.59 -15.75
N SER A 205 3.84 -23.40 -16.63
CA SER A 205 3.90 -23.88 -18.01
C SER A 205 4.56 -22.87 -18.97
N LEU A 206 5.32 -21.91 -18.45
CA LEU A 206 5.97 -20.88 -19.24
C LEU A 206 7.13 -21.46 -20.07
N PRO A 207 7.34 -20.99 -21.32
CA PRO A 207 8.40 -21.49 -22.19
C PRO A 207 9.80 -20.94 -21.81
N TYR A 208 9.93 -20.25 -20.69
CA TYR A 208 11.17 -19.69 -20.14
C TYR A 208 11.17 -19.78 -18.62
N CYS A 209 12.37 -19.68 -18.03
CA CYS A 209 12.51 -19.60 -16.57
C CYS A 209 12.71 -18.14 -16.11
N VAL A 210 12.04 -17.75 -15.04
CA VAL A 210 12.27 -16.47 -14.36
C VAL A 210 13.43 -16.64 -13.39
N ASN A 211 14.50 -15.92 -13.61
CA ASN A 211 15.71 -15.96 -12.80
C ASN A 211 16.19 -14.55 -12.47
N ALA A 212 16.94 -14.42 -11.38
CA ALA A 212 17.59 -13.19 -11.01
C ALA A 212 19.01 -13.43 -10.46
N SER A 213 19.84 -12.43 -10.61
CA SER A 213 21.15 -12.31 -9.97
C SER A 213 21.06 -11.27 -8.86
N PHE A 214 21.83 -11.43 -7.79
CA PHE A 214 21.81 -10.49 -6.66
C PHE A 214 23.17 -10.36 -5.99
N GLY A 215 23.32 -9.27 -5.23
CA GLY A 215 24.42 -9.03 -4.32
C GLY A 215 23.93 -8.27 -3.11
N TYR A 216 24.42 -8.55 -1.91
CA TYR A 216 24.02 -7.83 -0.70
C TYR A 216 25.22 -7.45 0.15
N THR A 217 24.99 -6.46 1.00
CA THR A 217 25.93 -5.98 2.02
C THR A 217 25.22 -5.80 3.34
N ILE A 218 25.93 -6.05 4.44
CA ILE A 218 25.47 -5.75 5.80
C ILE A 218 26.22 -4.55 6.32
N SER A 219 25.49 -3.55 6.83
CA SER A 219 26.11 -2.36 7.38
C SER A 219 26.81 -2.61 8.70
N ASP A 220 27.92 -1.93 8.90
CA ASP A 220 28.53 -1.77 10.23
C ASP A 220 28.21 -0.37 10.74
N PRO A 221 27.34 -0.23 11.75
CA PRO A 221 26.93 1.08 12.27
C PRO A 221 28.07 1.90 12.85
N SER A 222 29.20 1.26 13.24
CA SER A 222 30.39 1.92 13.77
C SER A 222 31.17 2.68 12.71
N LEU A 223 30.93 2.36 11.42
CA LEU A 223 31.63 2.99 10.31
C LEU A 223 30.89 4.24 9.79
N SER A 224 31.65 5.22 9.32
CA SER A 224 31.11 6.43 8.69
C SER A 224 30.80 6.19 7.19
N ILE A 225 30.11 5.09 6.88
CA ILE A 225 29.70 4.72 5.54
C ILE A 225 28.24 5.12 5.35
N SER A 226 27.89 5.70 4.19
CA SER A 226 26.51 6.07 3.87
C SER A 226 25.73 4.88 3.30
N ARG A 227 24.39 4.97 3.34
CA ARG A 227 23.51 3.98 2.70
C ARG A 227 23.82 3.80 1.21
N GLU A 228 24.11 4.90 0.50
CA GLU A 228 24.46 4.88 -0.94
C GLU A 228 25.76 4.12 -1.20
N GLN A 229 26.74 4.23 -0.29
CA GLN A 229 27.99 3.47 -0.41
C GLN A 229 27.75 1.97 -0.21
N TYR A 230 26.85 1.57 0.71
CA TYR A 230 26.43 0.18 0.86
C TYR A 230 25.64 -0.31 -0.37
N MET A 231 24.74 0.52 -0.92
CA MET A 231 24.05 0.22 -2.16
C MET A 231 25.01 -0.03 -3.31
N LYS A 232 25.99 0.85 -3.51
CA LYS A 232 27.03 0.69 -4.53
C LYS A 232 27.82 -0.60 -4.32
N ALA A 233 28.17 -0.94 -3.10
CA ALA A 233 28.89 -2.17 -2.79
C ALA A 233 28.05 -3.43 -3.10
N SER A 234 26.72 -3.38 -2.85
CA SER A 234 25.82 -4.47 -3.24
C SER A 234 25.68 -4.62 -4.76
N ASP A 235 25.69 -3.51 -5.51
CA ASP A 235 25.69 -3.50 -6.98
C ASP A 235 27.00 -4.11 -7.54
N ASP A 236 28.15 -3.77 -6.94
CA ASP A 236 29.44 -4.35 -7.33
C ASP A 236 29.46 -5.88 -7.12
N LEU A 237 28.89 -6.36 -6.02
CA LEU A 237 28.75 -7.79 -5.74
C LEU A 237 27.77 -8.46 -6.72
N LEU A 238 26.65 -7.85 -7.03
CA LEU A 238 25.70 -8.32 -8.04
C LEU A 238 26.39 -8.49 -9.38
N TYR A 239 27.16 -7.49 -9.82
CA TYR A 239 27.90 -7.55 -11.09
C TYR A 239 28.94 -8.68 -11.12
N GLN A 240 29.69 -8.87 -10.03
CA GLN A 240 30.63 -9.99 -9.91
C GLN A 240 29.93 -11.36 -9.98
N ASN A 241 28.79 -11.51 -9.32
CA ASN A 241 28.00 -12.73 -9.34
C ASN A 241 27.42 -13.04 -10.73
N LYS A 242 26.93 -12.00 -11.43
CA LYS A 242 26.50 -12.12 -12.84
C LYS A 242 27.65 -12.62 -13.75
N ARG A 243 28.85 -12.06 -13.61
CA ARG A 243 30.01 -12.48 -14.40
C ARG A 243 30.38 -13.94 -14.13
N LYS A 244 30.52 -14.33 -12.85
CA LYS A 244 30.85 -15.72 -12.45
C LYS A 244 29.82 -16.70 -13.02
N ARG A 245 28.54 -16.34 -13.00
CA ARG A 245 27.46 -17.17 -13.53
C ARG A 245 27.56 -17.34 -15.05
N LYS A 246 27.82 -16.26 -15.79
CA LYS A 246 28.05 -16.30 -17.24
C LYS A 246 29.29 -17.15 -17.61
N GLU A 247 30.38 -17.04 -16.86
CA GLU A 247 31.59 -17.84 -17.07
C GLU A 247 31.35 -19.33 -16.79
N LYS A 248 30.56 -19.67 -15.74
CA LYS A 248 30.32 -21.05 -15.32
C LYS A 248 29.33 -21.80 -16.24
N TYR A 249 28.33 -21.12 -16.74
CA TYR A 249 27.25 -21.74 -17.49
C TYR A 249 27.28 -21.44 -18.99
N GLY A 250 28.24 -20.64 -19.45
CA GLY A 250 28.35 -20.25 -20.86
C GLY A 250 27.04 -19.59 -21.34
N ASN A 251 26.86 -19.45 -22.63
CA ASN A 251 25.60 -18.96 -23.21
C ASN A 251 24.45 -19.99 -23.16
N LEU A 252 24.33 -20.78 -22.09
CA LEU A 252 23.25 -21.76 -21.83
C LEU A 252 21.89 -21.09 -21.53
N SER A 253 21.80 -19.77 -21.61
CA SER A 253 20.56 -19.00 -21.45
C SER A 253 19.66 -19.00 -22.70
N GLN A 254 19.85 -19.95 -23.65
CA GLN A 254 19.02 -20.15 -24.82
C GLN A 254 18.28 -21.52 -24.83
N ARG A 255 18.02 -22.08 -23.63
CA ARG A 255 17.14 -23.24 -23.51
C ARG A 255 16.16 -23.09 -22.41
#